data_e8ec246d1b056eaf425916d17463eee5
#
_entry.id   e8ec246d1b056eaf425916d17463eee5
#
_cell.length_a   1.000
_cell.length_b   1.000
_cell.length_c   1.000
_cell.angle_alpha   90.00
_cell.angle_beta   90.00
_cell.angle_gamma   90.00
#
_symmetry.space_group_name_H-M   'P 1'
#
loop_
_entity.id
_entity.type
_entity.pdbx_description
1 polymer ?
#
loop_
_entity_poly.entity_id
_entity_poly.type
_entity_poly.pdbx_seq_one_letter_code
_entity_poly.pdbx_strand_id
1 'polypeptide(L)'
;HKFLRELSTIEVIDNYIFAHAGIDTSKPLNKQIKEYTTGHYNHNLNRNIPKNKYLIHGHIPNYRYGLKNDELYKKKNILDIDTGAGHNKFLSLIDLTNAYQYSVKVTDTKKINTKRIKL
;
A
#
# COMPACT_ATOMS: atom_id res chain seq x y z
N HIS A 1 7.27 -2.21 -24.05
CA HIS A 1 7.29 -0.77 -24.16
C HIS A 1 8.37 -0.16 -23.25
N LYS A 2 9.18 0.76 -23.80
CA LYS A 2 10.28 1.44 -23.09
C LYS A 2 9.78 2.12 -21.83
N PHE A 3 8.71 2.90 -21.92
CA PHE A 3 8.10 3.60 -20.79
C PHE A 3 7.84 2.68 -19.59
N LEU A 4 7.20 1.51 -19.79
CA LEU A 4 6.89 0.57 -18.71
C LEU A 4 8.14 -0.03 -18.07
N ARG A 5 9.21 -0.22 -18.84
CA ARG A 5 10.48 -0.75 -18.31
C ARG A 5 11.25 0.27 -17.46
N GLU A 6 11.02 1.56 -17.72
CA GLU A 6 11.68 2.68 -17.04
C GLU A 6 10.92 3.12 -15.78
N LEU A 7 9.72 2.56 -15.52
CA LEU A 7 8.98 2.88 -14.30
C LEU A 7 9.72 2.39 -13.06
N SER A 8 9.80 3.26 -12.08
CA SER A 8 10.33 2.90 -10.77
C SER A 8 9.42 1.87 -10.08
N THR A 9 10.01 0.94 -9.35
CA THR A 9 9.27 -0.03 -8.53
C THR A 9 9.18 0.40 -7.07
N ILE A 10 9.91 1.44 -6.70
CA ILE A 10 9.89 2.08 -5.38
C ILE A 10 9.98 3.59 -5.59
N GLU A 11 9.19 4.34 -4.86
CA GLU A 11 9.31 5.78 -4.73
C GLU A 11 9.45 6.18 -3.27
N VAL A 12 10.28 7.18 -3.01
CA VAL A 12 10.44 7.77 -1.68
C VAL A 12 10.09 9.25 -1.79
N ILE A 13 9.07 9.66 -1.06
CA ILE A 13 8.63 11.05 -0.98
C ILE A 13 8.54 11.41 0.50
N ASP A 14 9.33 12.39 0.92
CA ASP A 14 9.45 12.79 2.32
C ASP A 14 9.77 11.57 3.22
N ASN A 15 8.90 11.24 4.15
CA ASN A 15 9.04 10.10 5.05
C ASN A 15 8.38 8.82 4.53
N TYR A 16 7.73 8.89 3.37
CA TYR A 16 6.99 7.76 2.82
C TYR A 16 7.79 6.98 1.81
N ILE A 17 7.72 5.66 1.92
CA ILE A 17 8.23 4.71 0.94
C ILE A 17 7.02 4.06 0.28
N PHE A 18 6.94 4.12 -1.03
CA PHE A 18 5.87 3.51 -1.81
C PHE A 18 6.41 2.33 -2.60
N ALA A 19 5.78 1.19 -2.47
CA ALA A 19 6.07 0.01 -3.29
C ALA A 19 4.79 -0.81 -3.45
N HIS A 20 4.59 -1.48 -4.58
CA HIS A 20 3.35 -2.21 -4.82
C HIS A 20 3.14 -3.32 -3.77
N ALA A 21 4.12 -4.19 -3.57
CA ALA A 21 3.99 -5.33 -2.65
C ALA A 21 4.82 -5.21 -1.37
N GLY A 22 5.59 -4.15 -1.22
CA GLY A 22 6.46 -3.93 -0.06
C GLY A 22 7.95 -3.88 -0.44
N ILE A 23 8.81 -3.95 0.57
CA ILE A 23 10.27 -3.89 0.42
C ILE A 23 10.95 -4.97 1.25
N ASP A 24 12.18 -5.31 0.88
CA ASP A 24 13.08 -6.13 1.68
C ASP A 24 13.92 -5.23 2.59
N THR A 25 13.59 -5.17 3.88
CA THR A 25 14.29 -4.32 4.86
C THR A 25 15.70 -4.81 5.22
N SER A 26 16.11 -5.98 4.75
CA SER A 26 17.51 -6.45 4.86
C SER A 26 18.42 -5.81 3.83
N LYS A 27 17.88 -5.10 2.84
CA LYS A 27 18.61 -4.49 1.74
C LYS A 27 18.39 -2.98 1.68
N PRO A 28 19.39 -2.20 1.20
CA PRO A 28 19.18 -0.78 0.90
C PRO A 28 18.07 -0.59 -0.16
N LEU A 29 17.41 0.57 -0.14
CA LEU A 29 16.32 0.87 -1.08
C LEU A 29 16.76 0.83 -2.55
N ASN A 30 18.02 1.21 -2.84
CA ASN A 30 18.57 1.17 -4.19
C ASN A 30 19.04 -0.23 -4.64
N LYS A 31 18.89 -1.25 -3.80
CA LYS A 31 19.26 -2.64 -4.09
C LYS A 31 18.10 -3.61 -3.90
N GLN A 32 16.88 -3.10 -3.97
CA GLN A 32 15.69 -3.94 -3.90
C GLN A 32 15.55 -4.81 -5.16
N ILE A 33 15.06 -6.03 -4.97
CA ILE A 33 14.76 -6.95 -6.07
C ILE A 33 13.36 -6.64 -6.57
N LYS A 34 13.21 -6.37 -7.86
CA LYS A 34 11.94 -5.97 -8.50
C LYS A 34 10.80 -6.95 -8.18
N GLU A 35 11.07 -8.23 -8.22
CA GLU A 35 10.08 -9.28 -7.94
C GLU A 35 9.47 -9.12 -6.54
N TYR A 36 10.24 -8.77 -5.53
CA TYR A 36 9.74 -8.55 -4.18
C TYR A 36 8.92 -7.27 -4.04
N THR A 37 9.31 -6.22 -4.73
CA THR A 37 8.60 -4.94 -4.65
C THR A 37 7.29 -4.93 -5.44
N THR A 38 7.13 -5.83 -6.41
CA THR A 38 5.99 -5.86 -7.32
C THR A 38 5.06 -7.06 -7.15
N GLY A 39 5.46 -8.14 -6.51
CA GLY A 39 4.58 -9.31 -6.48
C GLY A 39 4.92 -10.44 -5.52
N HIS A 40 6.14 -10.59 -5.11
CA HIS A 40 6.52 -11.66 -4.17
C HIS A 40 6.49 -11.14 -2.73
N TYR A 41 5.28 -10.88 -2.25
CA TYR A 41 5.09 -10.38 -0.90
C TYR A 41 5.55 -11.42 0.14
N ASN A 42 6.38 -10.98 1.05
CA ASN A 42 6.76 -11.74 2.24
C ASN A 42 6.69 -10.83 3.45
N HIS A 43 5.75 -11.11 4.36
CA HIS A 43 5.58 -10.35 5.61
C HIS A 43 6.89 -10.18 6.40
N ASN A 44 7.79 -11.16 6.31
CA ASN A 44 9.06 -11.10 7.01
C ASN A 44 10.00 -10.04 6.46
N LEU A 45 9.85 -9.65 5.20
CA LEU A 45 10.72 -8.67 4.55
C LEU A 45 10.43 -7.23 4.99
N ASN A 46 9.22 -6.95 5.46
CA ASN A 46 8.81 -5.60 5.90
C ASN A 46 8.99 -5.35 7.41
N ARG A 47 9.69 -6.22 8.14
CA ARG A 47 9.71 -6.17 9.61
C ARG A 47 10.37 -4.95 10.23
N ASN A 48 11.39 -4.42 9.59
CA ASN A 48 12.28 -3.42 10.16
C ASN A 48 12.28 -2.12 9.35
N ILE A 49 11.09 -1.60 9.06
CA ILE A 49 10.97 -0.25 8.49
C ILE A 49 11.55 0.74 9.49
N PRO A 50 12.50 1.62 9.08
CA PRO A 50 13.07 2.63 9.98
C PRO A 50 11.98 3.46 10.66
N LYS A 51 12.18 3.81 11.93
CA LYS A 51 11.17 4.53 12.74
C LYS A 51 10.74 5.88 12.15
N ASN A 52 11.62 6.51 11.37
CA ASN A 52 11.36 7.79 10.71
C ASN A 52 10.81 7.63 9.28
N LYS A 53 10.52 6.42 8.85
CA LYS A 53 9.92 6.11 7.55
C LYS A 53 8.59 5.40 7.71
N TYR A 54 7.77 5.50 6.69
CA TYR A 54 6.45 4.87 6.64
C TYR A 54 6.29 4.15 5.30
N LEU A 55 6.05 2.84 5.34
CA LEU A 55 5.82 2.06 4.12
C LEU A 55 4.34 2.08 3.76
N ILE A 56 4.05 2.50 2.54
CA ILE A 56 2.72 2.42 1.92
C ILE A 56 2.80 1.38 0.80
N HIS A 57 1.96 0.37 0.89
CA HIS A 57 1.91 -0.68 -0.13
C HIS A 57 0.48 -1.20 -0.35
N GLY A 58 0.31 -2.12 -1.25
CA GLY A 58 -0.92 -2.84 -1.52
C GLY A 58 -0.65 -4.31 -1.76
N HIS A 59 -1.19 -4.87 -2.84
CA HIS A 59 -1.01 -6.24 -3.31
C HIS A 59 -1.74 -7.31 -2.47
N ILE A 60 -1.78 -7.18 -1.16
CA ILE A 60 -2.52 -8.10 -0.29
C ILE A 60 -3.85 -7.43 0.08
N PRO A 61 -4.98 -7.86 -0.47
CA PRO A 61 -6.25 -7.23 -0.16
C PRO A 61 -6.62 -7.43 1.31
N ASN A 62 -7.24 -6.40 1.87
CA ASN A 62 -7.51 -6.27 3.31
C ASN A 62 -8.25 -7.46 3.93
N TYR A 63 -9.14 -8.12 3.18
CA TYR A 63 -9.87 -9.30 3.69
C TYR A 63 -8.94 -10.48 4.03
N ARG A 64 -7.74 -10.53 3.43
CA ARG A 64 -6.71 -11.52 3.79
C ARG A 64 -6.19 -11.34 5.22
N TYR A 65 -6.32 -10.16 5.77
CA TYR A 65 -6.01 -9.86 7.18
C TYR A 65 -7.23 -9.97 8.10
N GLY A 66 -8.37 -10.46 7.60
CA GLY A 66 -9.63 -10.52 8.35
C GLY A 66 -10.37 -9.20 8.48
N LEU A 67 -9.96 -8.17 7.73
CA LEU A 67 -10.60 -6.86 7.73
C LEU A 67 -11.84 -6.86 6.80
N LYS A 68 -12.75 -5.92 7.03
CA LYS A 68 -14.01 -5.82 6.31
C LYS A 68 -14.12 -4.49 5.57
N ASN A 69 -14.96 -4.48 4.54
CA ASN A 69 -15.27 -3.28 3.77
C ASN A 69 -14.02 -2.57 3.27
N ASP A 70 -13.87 -1.29 3.58
CA ASP A 70 -12.74 -0.43 3.20
C ASP A 70 -11.75 -0.20 4.35
N GLU A 71 -11.73 -1.07 5.35
CA GLU A 71 -10.73 -1.01 6.43
C GLU A 71 -9.32 -1.19 5.89
N LEU A 72 -8.41 -0.32 6.33
CA LEU A 72 -6.99 -0.39 5.96
C LEU A 72 -6.22 -1.26 6.96
N TYR A 73 -5.33 -2.10 6.45
CA TYR A 73 -4.41 -2.82 7.32
C TYR A 73 -3.26 -1.91 7.74
N LYS A 74 -3.08 -1.77 9.04
CA LYS A 74 -2.02 -0.94 9.62
C LYS A 74 -1.28 -1.72 10.70
N LYS A 75 0.04 -1.71 10.63
CA LYS A 75 0.91 -2.29 11.65
C LYS A 75 2.15 -1.43 11.83
N LYS A 76 2.30 -0.80 12.99
CA LYS A 76 3.39 0.14 13.26
C LYS A 76 3.43 1.23 12.17
N ASN A 77 4.53 1.33 11.43
CA ASN A 77 4.78 2.28 10.34
C ASN A 77 4.60 1.64 8.95
N ILE A 78 3.68 0.69 8.83
CA ILE A 78 3.28 0.05 7.57
C ILE A 78 1.78 0.25 7.39
N LEU A 79 1.38 0.69 6.20
CA LEU A 79 0.00 0.83 5.78
C LEU A 79 -0.22 0.08 4.47
N ASP A 80 -1.09 -0.92 4.49
CA ASP A 80 -1.58 -1.57 3.28
C ASP A 80 -2.90 -0.91 2.86
N ILE A 81 -2.92 -0.37 1.65
CA ILE A 81 -4.07 0.38 1.12
C ILE A 81 -4.92 -0.43 0.15
N ASP A 82 -4.63 -1.72 -0.04
CA ASP A 82 -5.42 -2.58 -0.91
C ASP A 82 -6.72 -2.99 -0.22
N THR A 83 -7.81 -2.39 -0.62
CA THR A 83 -9.15 -2.69 -0.13
C THR A 83 -9.95 -3.61 -1.06
N GLY A 84 -9.24 -4.32 -1.95
CA GLY A 84 -9.80 -5.43 -2.73
C GLY A 84 -10.52 -5.01 -4.01
N ALA A 85 -10.16 -3.89 -4.63
CA ALA A 85 -10.79 -3.43 -5.87
C ALA A 85 -10.76 -4.49 -6.99
N GLY A 86 -9.62 -5.17 -7.17
CA GLY A 86 -9.47 -6.26 -8.12
C GLY A 86 -10.29 -7.52 -7.80
N HIS A 87 -10.92 -7.57 -6.63
CA HIS A 87 -11.76 -8.67 -6.13
C HIS A 87 -13.21 -8.23 -5.91
N ASN A 88 -13.68 -7.26 -6.68
CA ASN A 88 -15.05 -6.73 -6.60
C ASN A 88 -15.43 -6.14 -5.22
N LYS A 89 -14.46 -5.57 -4.50
CA LYS A 89 -14.67 -4.96 -3.19
C LYS A 89 -14.55 -3.44 -3.27
N PHE A 90 -13.63 -2.83 -2.56
CA PHE A 90 -13.49 -1.37 -2.50
C PHE A 90 -12.24 -0.89 -3.23
N LEU A 91 -12.33 0.26 -3.87
CA LEU A 91 -11.19 1.06 -4.32
C LEU A 91 -11.00 2.20 -3.33
N SER A 92 -9.79 2.36 -2.82
CA SER A 92 -9.45 3.41 -1.85
C SER A 92 -8.41 4.37 -2.40
N LEU A 93 -8.60 5.64 -2.09
CA LEU A 93 -7.64 6.73 -2.27
C LEU A 93 -7.26 7.25 -0.87
N ILE A 94 -5.98 7.40 -0.62
CA ILE A 94 -5.48 7.89 0.66
C ILE A 94 -4.83 9.25 0.47
N ASP A 95 -5.37 10.26 1.14
CA ASP A 95 -4.76 11.57 1.29
C ASP A 95 -3.83 11.54 2.52
N LEU A 96 -2.56 11.35 2.29
CA LEU A 96 -1.56 11.27 3.36
C LEU A 96 -1.31 12.61 4.05
N THR A 97 -1.52 13.70 3.34
CA THR A 97 -1.33 15.05 3.89
C THR A 97 -2.39 15.41 4.91
N ASN A 98 -3.65 15.15 4.60
CA ASN A 98 -4.79 15.48 5.44
C ASN A 98 -5.32 14.30 6.27
N ALA A 99 -4.74 13.11 6.08
CA ALA A 99 -5.13 11.88 6.77
C ALA A 99 -6.60 11.49 6.54
N TYR A 100 -7.01 11.46 5.27
CA TYR A 100 -8.32 11.01 4.85
C TYR A 100 -8.25 9.80 3.93
N GLN A 101 -9.23 8.94 4.04
CA GLN A 101 -9.52 7.89 3.08
C GLN A 101 -10.83 8.21 2.36
N TYR A 102 -10.79 8.12 1.04
CA TYR A 102 -11.94 8.13 0.16
C TYR A 102 -12.07 6.73 -0.43
N SER A 103 -13.26 6.16 -0.39
CA SER A 103 -13.48 4.83 -0.96
C SER A 103 -14.80 4.72 -1.70
N VAL A 104 -14.80 3.85 -2.69
CA VAL A 104 -16.02 3.45 -3.41
C VAL A 104 -16.09 1.93 -3.45
N LYS A 105 -17.28 1.40 -3.32
CA LYS A 105 -17.54 0.00 -3.64
C LYS A 105 -17.54 -0.15 -5.16
N VAL A 106 -16.71 -1.03 -5.71
CA VAL A 106 -16.55 -1.12 -7.18
C VAL A 106 -17.85 -1.57 -7.88
N THR A 107 -18.79 -2.20 -7.16
CA THR A 107 -20.12 -2.57 -7.64
C THR A 107 -21.16 -1.49 -7.46
N ASP A 108 -20.86 -0.39 -6.76
CA ASP A 108 -21.71 0.78 -6.56
C ASP A 108 -20.86 2.04 -6.41
N THR A 109 -20.43 2.59 -7.53
CA THR A 109 -19.50 3.74 -7.58
C THR A 109 -20.18 5.10 -7.37
N LYS A 110 -21.50 5.15 -7.20
CA LYS A 110 -22.24 6.40 -6.98
C LYS A 110 -22.04 6.98 -5.58
N LYS A 111 -21.67 6.14 -4.61
CA LYS A 111 -21.48 6.56 -3.23
C LYS A 111 -19.98 6.56 -2.88
N ILE A 112 -19.45 7.74 -2.58
CA ILE A 112 -18.12 7.92 -2.06
C ILE A 112 -18.18 7.95 -0.53
N ASN A 113 -17.44 7.05 0.11
CA ASN A 113 -17.25 7.08 1.55
C ASN A 113 -16.00 7.90 1.87
N THR A 114 -16.08 8.75 2.89
CA THR A 114 -14.96 9.59 3.33
C THR A 114 -14.80 9.43 4.83
N LYS A 115 -13.60 9.14 5.27
CA LYS A 115 -13.31 9.05 6.70
C LYS A 115 -11.89 9.50 7.02
N ARG A 116 -11.71 10.01 8.23
CA ARG A 116 -10.40 10.33 8.77
C ARG A 116 -9.67 9.04 9.15
N ILE A 117 -8.34 8.99 8.90
CA ILE A 117 -7.50 7.86 9.26
C ILE A 117 -6.40 8.30 10.23
N LYS A 118 -5.90 7.35 11.04
CA LYS A 118 -4.73 7.56 11.89
C LYS A 118 -3.51 6.97 11.18
N LEU A 119 -2.55 7.81 10.95
CA LEU A 119 -1.25 7.41 10.38
C LEU A 119 -0.19 7.25 11.46
#